data_840e12cb5dcaf91f057e6364a65343ce
#
_entry.id   840e12cb5dcaf91f057e6364a65343ce
#
_cell.length_a   1.000
_cell.length_b   1.000
_cell.length_c   1.000
_cell.angle_alpha   90.00
_cell.angle_beta   90.00
_cell.angle_gamma   90.00
#
_symmetry.space_group_name_H-M   'P 1'
#
loop_
_entity.id
_entity.type
_entity.pdbx_description
1 polymer ?
#
loop_
_entity_poly.entity_id
_entity_poly.type
_entity_poly.pdbx_seq_one_letter_code
_entity_poly.pdbx_strand_id
1 'polypeptide(L)'
;MADSRTINITGVGLILFERSIRAKRIIISVKPSKGVRVAIPSRVSFKSALEFVNLKKPWIQKHLVKIKQMESQRQAVSSSVIIDKADAKKKLTNRLKQLAVQHGLTYNKVAIRNQKTRWGSCSHKNNISLNMKLVLLPDELVDYVILHELVHTRIHDHSKRFWGELDKYVGDGKAMAKRLRKYGLGLL
;
A
#
# COMPACT_ATOMS: atom_id res chain seq x y z
N MET A 1 -4.47 8.63 -30.52
CA MET A 1 -5.27 7.76 -29.61
C MET A 1 -4.40 6.61 -29.17
N ALA A 2 -4.42 6.26 -27.89
CA ALA A 2 -3.64 5.11 -27.42
C ALA A 2 -4.27 3.82 -27.98
N ASP A 3 -3.50 3.06 -28.78
CA ASP A 3 -3.93 1.76 -29.31
C ASP A 3 -4.06 0.80 -28.13
N SER A 4 -5.29 0.50 -27.73
CA SER A 4 -5.61 -0.41 -26.64
C SER A 4 -6.55 -1.52 -27.10
N ARG A 5 -6.30 -2.76 -26.66
CA ARG A 5 -7.10 -3.94 -26.98
C ARG A 5 -7.37 -4.76 -25.74
N THR A 6 -8.61 -5.20 -25.57
CA THR A 6 -8.98 -6.12 -24.50
C THR A 6 -9.15 -7.51 -25.07
N ILE A 7 -8.43 -8.50 -24.52
CA ILE A 7 -8.46 -9.90 -24.96
C ILE A 7 -8.79 -10.79 -23.78
N ASN A 8 -9.67 -11.75 -24.02
CA ASN A 8 -9.97 -12.81 -23.06
C ASN A 8 -8.95 -13.95 -23.21
N ILE A 9 -8.18 -14.20 -22.15
CA ILE A 9 -7.21 -15.31 -22.11
C ILE A 9 -7.75 -16.40 -21.20
N THR A 10 -7.90 -17.60 -21.74
CA THR A 10 -8.40 -18.77 -21.01
C THR A 10 -7.65 -19.00 -19.70
N GLY A 11 -8.39 -19.04 -18.59
CA GLY A 11 -7.86 -19.23 -17.23
C GLY A 11 -7.30 -17.97 -16.57
N VAL A 12 -7.38 -16.79 -17.22
CA VAL A 12 -6.99 -15.49 -16.65
C VAL A 12 -8.16 -14.50 -16.71
N GLY A 13 -8.96 -14.55 -17.80
CA GLY A 13 -10.05 -13.59 -18.05
C GLY A 13 -9.60 -12.43 -18.94
N LEU A 14 -10.31 -11.31 -18.84
CA LEU A 14 -10.08 -10.12 -19.65
C LEU A 14 -8.77 -9.42 -19.26
N ILE A 15 -7.91 -9.18 -20.25
CA ILE A 15 -6.65 -8.46 -20.12
C ILE A 15 -6.68 -7.23 -21.03
N LEU A 16 -6.42 -6.06 -20.45
CA LEU A 16 -6.26 -4.83 -21.21
C LEU A 16 -4.79 -4.68 -21.66
N PHE A 17 -4.57 -4.73 -22.97
CA PHE A 17 -3.30 -4.40 -23.60
C PHE A 17 -3.32 -2.94 -24.06
N GLU A 18 -2.29 -2.19 -23.72
CA GLU A 18 -2.24 -0.76 -23.98
C GLU A 18 -0.82 -0.34 -24.37
N ARG A 19 -0.70 0.44 -25.45
CA ARG A 19 0.58 1.05 -25.86
C ARG A 19 1.02 2.08 -24.84
N SER A 20 2.31 2.05 -24.49
CA SER A 20 2.89 2.97 -23.53
C SER A 20 4.22 3.51 -24.03
N ILE A 21 4.25 4.79 -24.32
CA ILE A 21 5.46 5.52 -24.74
C ILE A 21 6.53 5.50 -23.64
N ARG A 22 6.10 5.48 -22.37
CA ARG A 22 6.99 5.48 -21.20
C ARG A 22 7.57 4.10 -20.87
N ALA A 23 6.94 3.04 -21.32
CA ALA A 23 7.38 1.69 -21.01
C ALA A 23 8.61 1.32 -21.84
N LYS A 24 9.70 0.94 -21.19
CA LYS A 24 10.93 0.42 -21.84
C LYS A 24 10.87 -1.10 -22.07
N ARG A 25 9.97 -1.80 -21.38
CA ARG A 25 9.74 -3.25 -21.44
C ARG A 25 8.26 -3.56 -21.26
N ILE A 26 7.81 -4.77 -21.61
CA ILE A 26 6.44 -5.22 -21.32
C ILE A 26 6.24 -5.26 -19.80
N ILE A 27 5.19 -4.63 -19.32
CA ILE A 27 4.86 -4.58 -17.89
C ILE A 27 3.46 -5.15 -17.69
N ILE A 28 3.36 -6.25 -16.92
CA ILE A 28 2.09 -6.83 -16.51
C ILE A 28 1.75 -6.26 -15.12
N SER A 29 0.56 -5.70 -14.98
CA SER A 29 0.03 -5.17 -13.72
C SER A 29 -1.26 -5.87 -13.38
N VAL A 30 -1.37 -6.42 -12.18
CA VAL A 30 -2.60 -7.02 -11.65
C VAL A 30 -3.02 -6.17 -10.45
N LYS A 31 -4.20 -5.54 -10.54
CA LYS A 31 -4.67 -4.62 -9.50
C LYS A 31 -6.09 -4.98 -9.05
N PRO A 32 -6.41 -4.84 -7.75
CA PRO A 32 -7.78 -4.94 -7.27
C PRO A 32 -8.71 -4.01 -8.08
N SER A 33 -9.94 -4.42 -8.34
CA SER A 33 -10.98 -3.68 -9.08
C SER A 33 -10.63 -3.20 -10.50
N LYS A 34 -9.36 -3.28 -10.95
CA LYS A 34 -8.92 -2.89 -12.31
C LYS A 34 -8.48 -4.06 -13.18
N GLY A 35 -8.41 -5.27 -12.61
CA GLY A 35 -8.03 -6.48 -13.33
C GLY A 35 -6.57 -6.48 -13.81
N VAL A 36 -6.33 -7.15 -14.94
CA VAL A 36 -5.00 -7.33 -15.54
C VAL A 36 -4.79 -6.32 -16.66
N ARG A 37 -3.71 -5.57 -16.57
CA ARG A 37 -3.28 -4.61 -17.60
C ARG A 37 -1.86 -4.91 -18.03
N VAL A 38 -1.63 -4.83 -19.35
CA VAL A 38 -0.33 -5.03 -20.00
C VAL A 38 0.07 -3.75 -20.72
N ALA A 39 1.14 -3.11 -20.28
CA ALA A 39 1.74 -1.96 -20.97
C ALA A 39 2.76 -2.48 -21.99
N ILE A 40 2.57 -2.13 -23.27
CA ILE A 40 3.40 -2.56 -24.40
C ILE A 40 4.24 -1.36 -24.85
N PRO A 41 5.59 -1.49 -24.88
CA PRO A 41 6.45 -0.46 -25.46
C PRO A 41 6.12 -0.24 -26.96
N SER A 42 6.37 0.96 -27.47
CA SER A 42 6.11 1.31 -28.88
C SER A 42 6.82 0.38 -29.88
N ARG A 43 8.01 -0.12 -29.51
CA ARG A 43 8.85 -0.97 -30.38
C ARG A 43 8.51 -2.48 -30.32
N VAL A 44 7.60 -2.90 -29.44
CA VAL A 44 7.25 -4.32 -29.24
C VAL A 44 5.96 -4.63 -29.99
N SER A 45 5.93 -5.75 -30.74
CA SER A 45 4.72 -6.18 -31.43
C SER A 45 3.65 -6.64 -30.44
N PHE A 46 2.38 -6.55 -30.86
CA PHE A 46 1.27 -7.06 -30.06
C PHE A 46 1.36 -8.59 -29.90
N LYS A 47 1.83 -9.30 -30.94
CA LYS A 47 2.06 -10.74 -30.92
C LYS A 47 3.05 -11.14 -29.84
N SER A 48 4.21 -10.46 -29.79
CA SER A 48 5.23 -10.71 -28.75
C SER A 48 4.72 -10.40 -27.34
N ALA A 49 3.86 -9.38 -27.19
CA ALA A 49 3.26 -9.08 -25.89
C ALA A 49 2.27 -10.18 -25.46
N LEU A 50 1.49 -10.74 -26.39
CA LEU A 50 0.58 -11.84 -26.13
C LEU A 50 1.33 -13.13 -25.75
N GLU A 51 2.40 -13.46 -26.45
CA GLU A 51 3.29 -14.59 -26.14
C GLU A 51 3.89 -14.45 -24.75
N PHE A 52 4.36 -13.23 -24.40
CA PHE A 52 4.89 -12.95 -23.08
C PHE A 52 3.83 -13.13 -21.98
N VAL A 53 2.59 -12.70 -22.20
CA VAL A 53 1.48 -12.89 -21.26
C VAL A 53 1.17 -14.37 -21.07
N ASN A 54 1.15 -15.16 -22.16
CA ASN A 54 0.95 -16.60 -22.10
C ASN A 54 2.05 -17.30 -21.28
N LEU A 55 3.31 -16.91 -21.47
CA LEU A 55 4.43 -17.42 -20.67
C LEU A 55 4.26 -17.06 -19.16
N LYS A 56 3.70 -15.88 -18.86
CA LYS A 56 3.48 -15.40 -17.47
C LYS A 56 2.11 -15.77 -16.89
N LYS A 57 1.31 -16.56 -17.61
CA LYS A 57 -0.03 -16.98 -17.18
C LYS A 57 -0.07 -17.57 -15.77
N PRO A 58 0.83 -18.51 -15.35
CA PRO A 58 0.81 -19.03 -13.98
C PRO A 58 1.05 -17.95 -12.92
N TRP A 59 1.94 -16.98 -13.20
CA TRP A 59 2.20 -15.85 -12.33
C TRP A 59 0.97 -14.95 -12.20
N ILE A 60 0.28 -14.66 -13.30
CA ILE A 60 -0.93 -13.84 -13.31
C ILE A 60 -2.04 -14.51 -12.49
N GLN A 61 -2.27 -15.81 -12.72
CA GLN A 61 -3.27 -16.60 -12.00
C GLN A 61 -3.02 -16.58 -10.48
N LYS A 62 -1.77 -16.83 -10.06
CA LYS A 62 -1.39 -16.77 -8.64
C LYS A 62 -1.71 -15.41 -8.02
N HIS A 63 -1.47 -14.31 -8.76
CA HIS A 63 -1.76 -12.95 -8.28
C HIS A 63 -3.26 -12.64 -8.26
N LEU A 64 -4.04 -13.13 -9.23
CA LEU A 64 -5.49 -12.99 -9.24
C LEU A 64 -6.14 -13.71 -8.08
N VAL A 65 -5.73 -14.97 -7.79
CA VAL A 65 -6.21 -15.72 -6.63
C VAL A 65 -5.92 -14.96 -5.33
N LYS A 66 -4.68 -14.45 -5.20
CA LYS A 66 -4.29 -13.67 -4.03
C LYS A 66 -5.14 -12.41 -3.86
N ILE A 67 -5.39 -11.67 -4.96
CA ILE A 67 -6.24 -10.47 -4.93
C ILE A 67 -7.67 -10.84 -4.54
N LYS A 68 -8.23 -11.89 -5.12
CA LYS A 68 -9.61 -12.35 -4.80
C LYS A 68 -9.75 -12.74 -3.32
N GLN A 69 -8.77 -13.46 -2.75
CA GLN A 69 -8.74 -13.77 -1.32
C GLN A 69 -8.70 -12.52 -0.46
N MET A 70 -7.90 -11.53 -0.85
CA MET A 70 -7.81 -10.25 -0.15
C MET A 70 -9.11 -9.44 -0.23
N GLU A 71 -9.78 -9.44 -1.39
CA GLU A 71 -11.07 -8.76 -1.57
C GLU A 71 -12.17 -9.42 -0.73
N SER A 72 -12.19 -10.75 -0.65
CA SER A 72 -13.12 -11.50 0.21
C SER A 72 -12.89 -11.20 1.69
N GLN A 73 -11.64 -11.18 2.15
CA GLN A 73 -11.29 -10.80 3.52
C GLN A 73 -11.66 -9.33 3.80
N ARG A 74 -11.49 -8.46 2.83
CA ARG A 74 -11.84 -7.04 2.90
C ARG A 74 -13.34 -6.82 3.04
N GLN A 75 -14.17 -7.58 2.31
CA GLN A 75 -15.62 -7.52 2.44
C GLN A 75 -16.08 -8.02 3.81
N ALA A 76 -15.51 -9.12 4.31
CA ALA A 76 -15.84 -9.66 5.63
C ALA A 76 -15.51 -8.67 6.77
N VAL A 77 -14.40 -7.93 6.68
CA VAL A 77 -14.01 -6.93 7.69
C VAL A 77 -14.75 -5.60 7.50
N SER A 78 -15.01 -5.18 6.26
CA SER A 78 -15.66 -3.90 5.97
C SER A 78 -17.16 -3.90 6.28
N SER A 79 -17.81 -5.05 6.26
CA SER A 79 -19.24 -5.18 6.58
C SER A 79 -19.55 -5.22 8.08
N SER A 80 -18.52 -5.37 8.94
CA SER A 80 -18.71 -5.57 10.38
C SER A 80 -18.24 -4.42 11.27
N VAL A 81 -17.49 -3.44 10.77
CA VAL A 81 -16.94 -2.37 11.62
C VAL A 81 -17.22 -0.98 11.06
N ILE A 82 -18.19 -0.31 11.67
CA ILE A 82 -18.41 1.13 11.47
C ILE A 82 -17.37 1.86 12.32
N ILE A 83 -16.37 2.47 11.66
CA ILE A 83 -15.39 3.31 12.36
C ILE A 83 -16.02 4.67 12.63
N ASP A 84 -16.19 5.02 13.90
CA ASP A 84 -16.50 6.39 14.28
C ASP A 84 -15.29 7.29 13.98
N LYS A 85 -15.50 8.23 13.05
CA LYS A 85 -14.44 9.13 12.59
C LYS A 85 -13.94 10.07 13.70
N ALA A 86 -14.84 10.50 14.58
CA ALA A 86 -14.50 11.42 15.68
C ALA A 86 -13.65 10.69 16.73
N ASP A 87 -14.07 9.49 17.11
CA ASP A 87 -13.33 8.64 18.06
C ASP A 87 -11.97 8.22 17.50
N ALA A 88 -11.91 7.74 16.25
CA ALA A 88 -10.66 7.40 15.58
C ALA A 88 -9.69 8.59 15.51
N LYS A 89 -10.21 9.81 15.20
CA LYS A 89 -9.41 11.02 15.19
C LYS A 89 -8.85 11.33 16.57
N LYS A 90 -9.68 11.28 17.60
CA LYS A 90 -9.29 11.54 18.99
C LYS A 90 -8.22 10.55 19.45
N LYS A 91 -8.46 9.23 19.29
CA LYS A 91 -7.54 8.16 19.68
C LYS A 91 -6.17 8.30 19.02
N LEU A 92 -6.14 8.39 17.69
CA LEU A 92 -4.89 8.44 16.93
C LEU A 92 -4.11 9.73 17.16
N THR A 93 -4.79 10.87 17.30
CA THR A 93 -4.14 12.15 17.60
C THR A 93 -3.52 12.13 18.98
N ASN A 94 -4.25 11.63 19.98
CA ASN A 94 -3.75 11.52 21.36
C ASN A 94 -2.55 10.55 21.42
N ARG A 95 -2.63 9.39 20.76
CA ARG A 95 -1.53 8.42 20.74
C ARG A 95 -0.28 8.99 20.08
N LEU A 96 -0.43 9.68 18.95
CA LEU A 96 0.69 10.35 18.28
C LEU A 96 1.33 11.40 19.19
N LYS A 97 0.54 12.24 19.87
CA LYS A 97 1.06 13.23 20.82
C LYS A 97 1.82 12.56 21.97
N GLN A 98 1.27 11.50 22.54
CA GLN A 98 1.90 10.75 23.62
C GLN A 98 3.26 10.18 23.20
N LEU A 99 3.33 9.48 22.06
CA LEU A 99 4.58 8.89 21.55
C LEU A 99 5.60 9.96 21.15
N ALA A 100 5.15 11.07 20.58
CA ALA A 100 6.03 12.20 20.26
C ALA A 100 6.71 12.76 21.52
N VAL A 101 5.94 13.01 22.57
CA VAL A 101 6.48 13.48 23.87
C VAL A 101 7.40 12.44 24.50
N GLN A 102 6.96 11.18 24.57
CA GLN A 102 7.72 10.07 25.18
C GLN A 102 9.11 9.91 24.57
N HIS A 103 9.24 10.10 23.25
CA HIS A 103 10.49 9.88 22.51
C HIS A 103 11.20 11.16 22.07
N GLY A 104 10.75 12.32 22.52
CA GLY A 104 11.35 13.61 22.16
C GLY A 104 11.30 13.91 20.66
N LEU A 105 10.26 13.41 19.96
CA LEU A 105 10.04 13.61 18.54
C LEU A 105 9.03 14.76 18.33
N THR A 106 9.26 15.56 17.29
CA THR A 106 8.42 16.72 16.99
C THR A 106 7.76 16.59 15.63
N TYR A 107 6.58 17.17 15.48
CA TYR A 107 5.86 17.26 14.20
C TYR A 107 5.13 18.60 14.11
N ASN A 108 4.75 19.02 12.90
CA ASN A 108 4.07 20.30 12.72
C ASN A 108 2.54 20.14 12.90
N LYS A 109 1.89 19.35 12.01
CA LYS A 109 0.43 19.14 12.02
C LYS A 109 0.12 17.67 11.84
N VAL A 110 -1.01 17.22 12.41
CA VAL A 110 -1.55 15.88 12.17
C VAL A 110 -2.91 15.96 11.49
N ALA A 111 -3.14 15.08 10.52
CA ALA A 111 -4.43 14.88 9.85
C ALA A 111 -4.80 13.40 9.85
N ILE A 112 -6.03 13.08 10.25
CA ILE A 112 -6.57 11.72 10.14
C ILE A 112 -7.40 11.64 8.85
N ARG A 113 -7.05 10.68 8.00
CA ARG A 113 -7.63 10.51 6.65
C ARG A 113 -8.13 9.10 6.42
N ASN A 114 -9.06 8.92 5.50
CA ASN A 114 -9.48 7.60 5.01
C ASN A 114 -8.75 7.29 3.69
N GLN A 115 -7.54 6.75 3.79
CA GLN A 115 -6.69 6.46 2.64
C GLN A 115 -6.87 5.00 2.18
N LYS A 116 -6.66 4.75 0.87
CA LYS A 116 -6.83 3.41 0.26
C LYS A 116 -5.50 2.66 0.06
N THR A 117 -4.35 3.33 0.21
CA THR A 117 -3.06 2.78 -0.25
C THR A 117 -1.94 2.87 0.78
N ARG A 118 -2.14 3.56 1.89
CA ARG A 118 -1.10 3.75 2.91
C ARG A 118 -1.69 3.90 4.32
N TRP A 119 -0.93 3.50 5.32
CA TRP A 119 -1.27 3.63 6.73
C TRP A 119 -0.93 5.01 7.29
N GLY A 120 0.15 5.62 6.82
CA GLY A 120 0.58 6.95 7.20
C GLY A 120 1.39 7.63 6.11
N SER A 121 1.77 8.88 6.33
CA SER A 121 2.75 9.63 5.56
C SER A 121 3.22 10.86 6.32
N CYS A 122 4.49 11.21 6.19
CA CYS A 122 5.07 12.46 6.65
C CYS A 122 5.49 13.30 5.45
N SER A 123 5.19 14.59 5.45
CA SER A 123 5.65 15.54 4.42
C SER A 123 6.97 16.19 4.80
N HIS A 124 7.67 16.80 3.83
CA HIS A 124 8.89 17.59 4.08
C HIS A 124 8.69 18.77 5.07
N LYS A 125 7.44 19.20 5.29
CA LYS A 125 7.07 20.20 6.30
C LYS A 125 6.73 19.57 7.65
N ASN A 126 7.09 18.32 7.88
CA ASN A 126 6.79 17.54 9.08
C ASN A 126 5.29 17.47 9.42
N ASN A 127 4.40 17.53 8.40
CA ASN A 127 2.99 17.27 8.59
C ASN A 127 2.74 15.76 8.45
N ILE A 128 2.14 15.17 9.48
CA ILE A 128 1.82 13.74 9.54
C ILE A 128 0.37 13.52 9.13
N SER A 129 0.13 12.56 8.25
CA SER A 129 -1.21 12.06 7.95
C SER A 129 -1.29 10.60 8.38
N LEU A 130 -2.29 10.24 9.18
CA LEU A 130 -2.55 8.86 9.61
C LEU A 130 -3.87 8.37 9.04
N ASN A 131 -3.93 7.09 8.71
CA ASN A 131 -5.16 6.46 8.25
C ASN A 131 -6.06 6.14 9.43
N MET A 132 -7.34 6.55 9.38
CA MET A 132 -8.31 6.24 10.42
C MET A 132 -8.48 4.73 10.68
N LYS A 133 -8.22 3.89 9.69
CA LYS A 133 -8.27 2.43 9.82
C LYS A 133 -7.18 1.84 10.71
N LEU A 134 -6.21 2.64 11.15
CA LEU A 134 -5.23 2.21 12.15
C LEU A 134 -5.89 1.73 13.45
N VAL A 135 -7.07 2.27 13.81
CA VAL A 135 -7.80 1.83 15.01
C VAL A 135 -8.28 0.37 14.95
N LEU A 136 -8.18 -0.27 13.78
CA LEU A 136 -8.49 -1.70 13.57
C LEU A 136 -7.26 -2.60 13.73
N LEU A 137 -6.09 -2.03 13.90
CA LEU A 137 -4.85 -2.77 14.09
C LEU A 137 -4.57 -3.01 15.57
N PRO A 138 -3.80 -4.05 15.91
CA PRO A 138 -3.22 -4.19 17.24
C PRO A 138 -2.40 -2.94 17.61
N ASP A 139 -2.45 -2.54 18.88
CA ASP A 139 -1.81 -1.31 19.38
C ASP A 139 -0.32 -1.22 19.03
N GLU A 140 0.41 -2.34 19.10
CA GLU A 140 1.81 -2.41 18.67
C GLU A 140 2.04 -1.96 17.23
N LEU A 141 1.10 -2.29 16.33
CA LEU A 141 1.19 -1.90 14.91
C LEU A 141 0.74 -0.46 14.70
N VAL A 142 -0.19 0.03 15.51
CA VAL A 142 -0.55 1.46 15.54
C VAL A 142 0.66 2.27 15.94
N ASP A 143 1.31 1.90 17.04
CA ASP A 143 2.51 2.57 17.55
C ASP A 143 3.65 2.53 16.55
N TYR A 144 3.87 1.35 15.93
CA TYR A 144 4.85 1.21 14.86
C TYR A 144 4.63 2.19 13.71
N VAL A 145 3.39 2.33 13.21
CA VAL A 145 3.11 3.27 12.12
C VAL A 145 3.30 4.71 12.57
N ILE A 146 2.84 5.06 13.76
CA ILE A 146 3.00 6.41 14.30
C ILE A 146 4.48 6.76 14.46
N LEU A 147 5.28 5.87 15.04
CA LEU A 147 6.72 6.07 15.23
C LEU A 147 7.47 6.12 13.88
N HIS A 148 7.07 5.31 12.90
CA HIS A 148 7.60 5.37 11.54
C HIS A 148 7.40 6.78 10.93
N GLU A 149 6.20 7.35 11.04
CA GLU A 149 5.93 8.70 10.53
C GLU A 149 6.62 9.78 11.35
N LEU A 150 6.78 9.59 12.67
CA LEU A 150 7.54 10.51 13.51
C LEU A 150 9.03 10.50 13.19
N VAL A 151 9.64 9.34 12.92
CA VAL A 151 11.04 9.25 12.50
C VAL A 151 11.27 9.97 11.17
N HIS A 152 10.27 9.95 10.27
CA HIS A 152 10.32 10.71 9.03
C HIS A 152 10.40 12.23 9.21
N THR A 153 10.07 12.78 10.40
CA THR A 153 10.28 14.20 10.67
C THR A 153 11.77 14.58 10.77
N ARG A 154 12.65 13.58 10.97
CA ARG A 154 14.12 13.74 11.05
C ARG A 154 14.84 13.15 9.84
N ILE A 155 14.34 12.02 9.31
CA ILE A 155 14.97 11.25 8.22
C ILE A 155 13.89 10.90 7.20
N HIS A 156 13.87 11.60 6.06
CA HIS A 156 12.79 11.47 5.07
C HIS A 156 12.89 10.23 4.17
N ASP A 157 14.07 9.64 4.05
CA ASP A 157 14.29 8.43 3.25
C ASP A 157 14.25 7.15 4.12
N HIS A 158 14.19 5.98 3.51
CA HIS A 158 14.26 4.67 4.17
C HIS A 158 15.69 4.09 4.12
N SER A 159 16.70 4.92 4.32
CA SER A 159 18.11 4.52 4.40
C SER A 159 18.39 3.63 5.63
N LYS A 160 19.61 3.11 5.73
CA LYS A 160 20.07 2.39 6.94
C LYS A 160 19.93 3.26 8.21
N ARG A 161 20.13 4.58 8.06
CA ARG A 161 19.98 5.54 9.16
C ARG A 161 18.55 5.59 9.66
N PHE A 162 17.56 5.61 8.75
CA PHE A 162 16.15 5.57 9.10
C PHE A 162 15.79 4.32 9.91
N TRP A 163 16.17 3.14 9.40
CA TRP A 163 15.87 1.89 10.08
C TRP A 163 16.55 1.81 11.45
N GLY A 164 17.83 2.22 11.55
CA GLY A 164 18.54 2.25 12.83
C GLY A 164 17.94 3.25 13.83
N GLU A 165 17.36 4.36 13.38
CA GLU A 165 16.66 5.29 14.27
C GLU A 165 15.33 4.70 14.71
N LEU A 166 14.54 4.11 13.80
CA LEU A 166 13.25 3.50 14.11
C LEU A 166 13.40 2.31 15.06
N ASP A 167 14.42 1.48 14.89
CA ASP A 167 14.69 0.30 15.71
C ASP A 167 14.91 0.66 17.19
N LYS A 168 15.40 1.87 17.51
CA LYS A 168 15.52 2.36 18.89
C LYS A 168 14.19 2.44 19.63
N TYR A 169 13.10 2.62 18.90
CA TYR A 169 11.75 2.80 19.46
C TYR A 169 10.89 1.54 19.39
N VAL A 170 11.10 0.71 18.36
CA VAL A 170 10.21 -0.44 18.08
C VAL A 170 10.91 -1.80 18.13
N GLY A 171 12.22 -1.82 18.40
CA GLY A 171 13.07 -3.01 18.41
C GLY A 171 13.45 -3.45 17.00
N ASP A 172 12.59 -4.16 16.27
CA ASP A 172 12.82 -4.60 14.89
C ASP A 172 11.77 -4.02 13.94
N GLY A 173 12.06 -2.85 13.39
CA GLY A 173 11.18 -2.15 12.46
C GLY A 173 10.88 -2.92 11.18
N LYS A 174 11.82 -3.75 10.70
CA LYS A 174 11.60 -4.60 9.51
C LYS A 174 10.65 -5.75 9.79
N ALA A 175 10.74 -6.37 10.95
CA ALA A 175 9.79 -7.39 11.39
C ALA A 175 8.39 -6.79 11.57
N MET A 176 8.29 -5.60 12.19
CA MET A 176 7.03 -4.87 12.31
C MET A 176 6.43 -4.50 10.94
N ALA A 177 7.25 -4.03 10.00
CA ALA A 177 6.82 -3.80 8.62
C ALA A 177 6.30 -5.07 7.93
N LYS A 178 6.91 -6.21 8.18
CA LYS A 178 6.46 -7.52 7.67
C LYS A 178 5.13 -7.94 8.29
N ARG A 179 4.94 -7.71 9.59
CA ARG A 179 3.65 -7.95 10.28
C ARG A 179 2.56 -7.04 9.73
N LEU A 180 2.81 -5.74 9.61
CA LEU A 180 1.87 -4.75 9.08
C LEU A 180 1.40 -5.08 7.66
N ARG A 181 2.28 -5.60 6.80
CA ARG A 181 1.93 -6.02 5.43
C ARG A 181 0.85 -7.10 5.38
N LYS A 182 0.70 -7.92 6.43
CA LYS A 182 -0.37 -8.92 6.50
C LYS A 182 -1.74 -8.27 6.63
N TYR A 183 -1.82 -7.11 7.29
CA TYR A 183 -3.06 -6.34 7.48
C TYR A 183 -3.33 -5.39 6.30
N GLY A 184 -2.29 -4.85 5.66
CA GLY A 184 -2.42 -3.83 4.62
C GLY A 184 -3.24 -4.24 3.40
N LEU A 185 -3.24 -5.50 3.08
CA LEU A 185 -3.87 -6.04 1.88
C LEU A 185 -5.39 -6.30 2.05
N GLY A 186 -5.89 -6.32 3.27
CA GLY A 186 -7.32 -6.51 3.58
C GLY A 186 -8.03 -5.24 4.05
N LEU A 187 -7.31 -4.29 4.64
CA LEU A 187 -7.89 -3.10 5.27
C LEU A 187 -7.72 -1.82 4.44
N LEU A 188 -6.70 -1.69 3.61
CA LEU A 188 -6.49 -0.55 2.70
C LEU A 188 -7.11 -0.80 1.35
#